data_ff3cce35b4c60bd7e123bc89b988a008
#
_entry.id   ff3cce35b4c60bd7e123bc89b988a008
#
_cell.length_a   1.000
_cell.length_b   1.000
_cell.length_c   1.000
_cell.angle_alpha   90.00
_cell.angle_beta   90.00
_cell.angle_gamma   90.00
#
_symmetry.space_group_name_H-M   'P 1'
#
loop_
_entity.id
_entity.type
_entity.pdbx_description
1 polymer ?
#
loop_
_entity_poly.entity_id
_entity_poly.type
_entity_poly.pdbx_seq_one_letter_code
_entity_poly.pdbx_strand_id
1 'polypeptide(L)'
;MTEPTGEHDRGAPRRQDDAFEWLVDEPMLHEPILVVMLTGWIDAAGAADAAADTLSKECETSPILRFDDDTFIDFRARRPVMELRDGVNTDLVWSTIELRAGRSSSGRDILVLTGPEPDMAWHRFARLISDIAVDLGVTKMIAFGAYPFAAPHTRTPRLSCSSPSTDVLANVTFARSSVDVPAGMA
;
A
#
# COMPACT_ATOMS: atom_id res chain seq x y z
N MET A 1 -39.24 32.77 15.58
CA MET A 1 -39.05 31.61 14.65
C MET A 1 -37.58 31.61 14.32
N THR A 2 -36.81 30.91 15.14
CA THR A 2 -35.34 30.86 15.13
C THR A 2 -34.94 29.55 14.45
N GLU A 3 -34.24 29.65 13.32
CA GLU A 3 -33.67 28.52 12.62
C GLU A 3 -32.54 27.91 13.45
N PRO A 4 -32.40 26.58 13.51
CA PRO A 4 -31.25 25.95 14.12
C PRO A 4 -30.06 25.98 13.11
N THR A 5 -29.03 26.72 13.46
CA THR A 5 -27.69 26.62 12.84
C THR A 5 -27.21 25.21 12.96
N GLY A 6 -27.09 24.50 11.83
CA GLY A 6 -26.45 23.22 11.73
C GLY A 6 -24.96 23.33 12.11
N GLU A 7 -24.64 22.80 13.26
CA GLU A 7 -23.28 22.57 13.70
C GLU A 7 -22.72 21.45 12.80
N HIS A 8 -21.85 21.82 11.85
CA HIS A 8 -21.08 20.84 11.09
C HIS A 8 -20.22 20.09 12.10
N ASP A 9 -20.55 18.82 12.25
CA ASP A 9 -19.71 17.83 12.94
C ASP A 9 -18.31 17.88 12.32
N ARG A 10 -17.41 18.58 12.99
CA ARG A 10 -15.99 18.55 12.66
C ARG A 10 -15.50 17.20 13.12
N GLY A 11 -15.26 16.32 12.15
CA GLY A 11 -14.73 14.99 12.37
C GLY A 11 -13.59 14.98 13.40
N ALA A 12 -13.42 13.86 14.09
CA ALA A 12 -12.36 13.68 15.07
C ALA A 12 -11.01 14.11 14.49
N PRO A 13 -10.13 14.73 15.32
CA PRO A 13 -8.82 15.17 14.83
C PRO A 13 -8.07 13.96 14.28
N ARG A 14 -7.45 14.14 13.10
CA ARG A 14 -6.65 13.09 12.46
C ARG A 14 -5.56 12.61 13.38
N ARG A 15 -5.30 11.32 13.30
CA ARG A 15 -4.17 10.70 13.96
C ARG A 15 -2.87 11.37 13.50
N GLN A 16 -2.07 11.79 14.46
CA GLN A 16 -0.71 12.24 14.27
C GLN A 16 0.23 11.24 14.95
N ASP A 17 1.28 10.85 14.26
CA ASP A 17 2.33 9.97 14.77
C ASP A 17 3.66 10.45 14.17
N ASP A 18 4.75 10.24 14.87
CA ASP A 18 6.09 10.59 14.41
C ASP A 18 6.61 9.64 13.30
N ALA A 19 5.90 8.56 13.04
CA ALA A 19 6.25 7.56 12.03
C ALA A 19 5.60 7.80 10.66
N PHE A 20 4.85 8.87 10.47
CA PHE A 20 4.31 9.28 9.18
C PHE A 20 3.92 10.77 9.16
N GLU A 21 3.83 11.32 7.96
CA GLU A 21 3.31 12.66 7.70
C GLU A 21 2.15 12.64 6.70
N TRP A 22 1.14 13.46 6.93
CA TRP A 22 0.10 13.73 5.95
C TRP A 22 0.59 14.76 4.95
N LEU A 23 0.49 14.44 3.65
CA LEU A 23 0.87 15.34 2.55
C LEU A 23 -0.30 16.20 2.06
N VAL A 24 -1.50 15.91 2.54
CA VAL A 24 -2.74 16.63 2.22
C VAL A 24 -3.53 16.88 3.50
N ASP A 25 -4.27 17.99 3.55
CA ASP A 25 -5.02 18.38 4.74
C ASP A 25 -6.19 17.41 5.03
N GLU A 26 -6.98 17.03 4.04
CA GLU A 26 -8.13 16.13 4.24
C GLU A 26 -8.53 15.40 2.95
N PRO A 27 -8.18 14.12 2.76
CA PRO A 27 -8.64 13.37 1.61
C PRO A 27 -10.14 13.09 1.76
N MET A 28 -10.94 13.66 0.89
CA MET A 28 -12.37 13.36 0.78
C MET A 28 -12.53 12.01 0.06
N LEU A 29 -12.70 10.93 0.82
CA LEU A 29 -12.85 9.58 0.31
C LEU A 29 -14.21 9.00 0.69
N HIS A 30 -14.79 8.22 -0.20
CA HIS A 30 -16.06 7.54 0.01
C HIS A 30 -15.89 6.03 -0.14
N GLU A 31 -16.00 5.30 0.97
CA GLU A 31 -15.87 3.83 1.04
C GLU A 31 -14.65 3.30 0.23
N PRO A 32 -13.44 3.82 0.47
CA PRO A 32 -12.30 3.44 -0.33
C PRO A 32 -11.92 1.97 -0.18
N ILE A 33 -11.28 1.44 -1.22
CA ILE A 33 -10.60 0.14 -1.18
C ILE A 33 -9.12 0.40 -1.01
N LEU A 34 -8.48 -0.23 -0.02
CA LEU A 34 -7.04 -0.23 0.14
C LEU A 34 -6.41 -1.39 -0.64
N VAL A 35 -5.53 -1.07 -1.55
CA VAL A 35 -4.70 -2.02 -2.28
C VAL A 35 -3.28 -1.93 -1.77
N VAL A 36 -2.72 -3.05 -1.30
CA VAL A 36 -1.36 -3.13 -0.76
C VAL A 36 -0.47 -3.82 -1.77
N MET A 37 0.57 -3.13 -2.23
CA MET A 37 1.55 -3.61 -3.20
C MET A 37 2.94 -3.16 -2.77
N LEU A 38 3.55 -3.91 -1.87
CA LEU A 38 4.89 -3.63 -1.36
C LEU A 38 5.92 -4.49 -2.07
N THR A 39 7.07 -3.89 -2.37
CA THR A 39 8.19 -4.58 -2.99
C THR A 39 9.08 -5.24 -1.93
N GLY A 40 9.61 -6.41 -2.20
CA GLY A 40 10.46 -7.14 -1.28
C GLY A 40 10.50 -8.63 -1.57
N TRP A 41 10.48 -9.46 -0.53
CA TRP A 41 10.48 -10.91 -0.70
C TRP A 41 9.24 -11.42 -1.44
N ILE A 42 8.10 -10.78 -1.23
CA ILE A 42 6.82 -11.14 -1.83
C ILE A 42 6.59 -10.50 -3.22
N ASP A 43 7.63 -9.94 -3.81
CA ASP A 43 7.55 -9.34 -5.15
C ASP A 43 8.51 -10.03 -6.14
N ALA A 44 8.32 -11.32 -6.34
CA ALA A 44 9.12 -12.07 -7.30
C ALA A 44 8.98 -11.50 -8.72
N ALA A 45 10.11 -11.15 -9.33
CA ALA A 45 10.23 -10.55 -10.67
C ALA A 45 9.55 -9.15 -10.81
N GLY A 46 9.32 -8.42 -9.74
CA GLY A 46 8.74 -7.07 -9.78
C GLY A 46 7.27 -7.05 -10.21
N ALA A 47 6.52 -8.12 -9.95
CA ALA A 47 5.14 -8.22 -10.41
C ALA A 47 4.20 -7.30 -9.62
N ALA A 48 4.41 -7.16 -8.31
CA ALA A 48 3.62 -6.25 -7.48
C ALA A 48 3.93 -4.79 -7.80
N ASP A 49 5.21 -4.46 -8.00
CA ASP A 49 5.66 -3.12 -8.41
C ASP A 49 5.03 -2.70 -9.75
N ALA A 50 5.11 -3.56 -10.76
CA ALA A 50 4.49 -3.29 -12.06
C ALA A 50 2.96 -3.14 -11.99
N ALA A 51 2.31 -3.92 -11.12
CA ALA A 51 0.87 -3.80 -10.88
C ALA A 51 0.53 -2.49 -10.15
N ALA A 52 1.33 -2.07 -9.15
CA ALA A 52 1.18 -0.81 -8.46
C ALA A 52 1.30 0.39 -9.40
N ASP A 53 2.31 0.37 -10.26
CA ASP A 53 2.52 1.39 -11.30
C ASP A 53 1.33 1.49 -12.26
N THR A 54 0.82 0.36 -12.71
CA THR A 54 -0.33 0.32 -13.62
C THR A 54 -1.58 0.87 -12.94
N LEU A 55 -1.89 0.40 -11.73
CA LEU A 55 -3.04 0.86 -10.98
C LEU A 55 -2.95 2.35 -10.65
N SER A 56 -1.76 2.81 -10.27
CA SER A 56 -1.51 4.22 -9.96
C SER A 56 -1.75 5.14 -11.17
N LYS A 57 -1.35 4.70 -12.35
CA LYS A 57 -1.61 5.43 -13.62
C LYS A 57 -3.09 5.40 -13.99
N GLU A 58 -3.73 4.24 -13.94
CA GLU A 58 -5.16 4.08 -14.29
C GLU A 58 -6.10 4.85 -13.36
N CYS A 59 -5.75 4.95 -12.08
CA CYS A 59 -6.54 5.66 -11.07
C CYS A 59 -6.05 7.09 -10.81
N GLU A 60 -5.04 7.57 -11.54
CA GLU A 60 -4.43 8.90 -11.38
C GLU A 60 -4.07 9.21 -9.91
N THR A 61 -3.45 8.23 -9.23
CA THR A 61 -3.19 8.36 -7.79
C THR A 61 -2.12 9.39 -7.48
N SER A 62 -2.33 10.12 -6.38
CA SER A 62 -1.36 11.05 -5.80
C SER A 62 -1.03 10.66 -4.36
N PRO A 63 0.19 10.90 -3.88
CA PRO A 63 0.55 10.60 -2.49
C PRO A 63 -0.25 11.49 -1.54
N ILE A 64 -0.82 10.88 -0.50
CA ILE A 64 -1.57 11.57 0.55
C ILE A 64 -0.93 11.45 1.92
N LEU A 65 -0.07 10.43 2.11
CA LEU A 65 0.66 10.18 3.34
C LEU A 65 1.99 9.51 2.99
N ARG A 66 3.05 9.89 3.70
CA ARG A 66 4.37 9.27 3.62
C ARG A 66 4.77 8.75 5.00
N PHE A 67 5.27 7.52 5.05
CA PHE A 67 5.85 6.95 6.25
C PHE A 67 7.25 7.50 6.48
N ASP A 68 7.67 7.55 7.74
CA ASP A 68 9.03 7.94 8.10
C ASP A 68 10.02 6.84 7.70
N ASP A 69 10.84 7.14 6.72
CA ASP A 69 11.78 6.18 6.13
C ASP A 69 12.83 5.73 7.16
N ASP A 70 13.30 6.62 8.04
CA ASP A 70 14.28 6.28 9.08
C ASP A 70 13.72 5.30 10.13
N THR A 71 12.40 5.29 10.32
CA THR A 71 11.72 4.35 11.23
C THR A 71 11.57 2.96 10.62
N PHE A 72 11.34 2.86 9.32
CA PHE A 72 10.91 1.60 8.69
C PHE A 72 11.92 0.99 7.71
N ILE A 73 12.88 1.76 7.21
CA ILE A 73 13.82 1.30 6.18
C ILE A 73 15.25 1.20 6.75
N ASP A 74 15.89 0.05 6.54
CA ASP A 74 17.34 -0.09 6.78
C ASP A 74 18.12 0.33 5.53
N PHE A 75 18.62 1.56 5.52
CA PHE A 75 19.42 2.08 4.41
C PHE A 75 20.76 1.38 4.21
N ARG A 76 21.16 0.45 5.07
CA ARG A 76 22.28 -0.44 4.82
C ARG A 76 21.88 -1.58 3.90
N ALA A 77 20.64 -2.05 4.01
CA ALA A 77 20.06 -3.07 3.14
C ALA A 77 19.52 -2.45 1.84
N ARG A 78 18.90 -1.28 1.92
CA ARG A 78 18.29 -0.54 0.81
C ARG A 78 18.97 0.80 0.59
N ARG A 79 20.19 0.76 0.04
CA ARG A 79 20.95 1.98 -0.21
C ARG A 79 20.23 2.87 -1.21
N PRO A 80 20.21 4.21 -0.97
CA PRO A 80 19.72 5.14 -1.96
C PRO A 80 20.54 5.06 -3.25
N VAL A 81 19.92 5.31 -4.37
CA VAL A 81 20.56 5.31 -5.68
C VAL A 81 21.11 6.70 -5.97
N MET A 82 22.42 6.78 -6.16
CA MET A 82 23.07 8.02 -6.59
C MET A 82 23.01 8.12 -8.11
N GLU A 83 22.40 9.15 -8.61
CA GLU A 83 22.41 9.44 -10.04
C GLU A 83 23.66 10.21 -10.43
N LEU A 84 24.40 9.67 -11.39
CA LEU A 84 25.59 10.29 -11.96
C LEU A 84 25.34 10.65 -13.41
N ARG A 85 25.65 11.89 -13.77
CA ARG A 85 25.62 12.35 -15.16
C ARG A 85 26.97 13.01 -15.46
N ASP A 86 27.72 12.44 -16.38
CA ASP A 86 29.07 12.89 -16.75
C ASP A 86 30.02 13.06 -15.55
N GLY A 87 29.91 12.18 -14.55
CA GLY A 87 30.70 12.20 -13.33
C GLY A 87 30.21 13.18 -12.25
N VAL A 88 29.14 13.92 -12.50
CA VAL A 88 28.50 14.80 -11.52
C VAL A 88 27.36 14.09 -10.82
N ASN A 89 27.32 14.16 -9.49
CA ASN A 89 26.19 13.71 -8.70
C ASN A 89 25.02 14.67 -8.91
N THR A 90 23.96 14.19 -9.56
CA THR A 90 22.79 15.03 -9.89
C THR A 90 21.65 14.81 -8.90
N ASP A 91 21.50 13.61 -8.33
CA ASP A 91 20.44 13.31 -7.40
C ASP A 91 20.80 12.11 -6.51
N LEU A 92 20.06 11.97 -5.40
CA LEU A 92 20.11 10.84 -4.50
C LEU A 92 18.69 10.35 -4.22
N VAL A 93 18.30 9.29 -4.92
CA VAL A 93 16.95 8.73 -4.86
C VAL A 93 16.82 7.77 -3.69
N TRP A 94 15.97 8.09 -2.73
CA TRP A 94 15.68 7.28 -1.55
C TRP A 94 14.45 6.40 -1.78
N SER A 95 14.45 5.23 -1.16
CA SER A 95 13.24 4.41 -1.10
C SER A 95 12.28 5.01 -0.08
N THR A 96 11.00 5.10 -0.43
CA THR A 96 9.95 5.63 0.43
C THR A 96 8.73 4.72 0.45
N ILE A 97 7.99 4.72 1.56
CA ILE A 97 6.71 4.03 1.69
C ILE A 97 5.61 5.08 1.70
N GLU A 98 4.69 5.01 0.75
CA GLU A 98 3.62 6.00 0.58
C GLU A 98 2.24 5.37 0.51
N LEU A 99 1.26 6.05 1.08
CA LEU A 99 -0.15 5.83 0.80
C LEU A 99 -0.60 6.86 -0.23
N ARG A 100 -1.14 6.38 -1.34
CA ARG A 100 -1.61 7.19 -2.46
C ARG A 100 -3.12 7.06 -2.59
N ALA A 101 -3.79 8.11 -3.02
CA ALA A 101 -5.23 8.10 -3.28
C ALA A 101 -5.54 8.49 -4.72
N GLY A 102 -6.55 7.87 -5.29
CA GLY A 102 -7.05 8.17 -6.64
C GLY A 102 -8.43 7.57 -6.84
N ARG A 103 -8.90 7.58 -8.08
CA ARG A 103 -10.26 7.11 -8.39
C ARG A 103 -10.24 6.18 -9.60
N SER A 104 -10.90 5.04 -9.47
CA SER A 104 -11.07 4.10 -10.56
C SER A 104 -12.02 4.64 -11.64
N SER A 105 -11.95 4.08 -12.84
CA SER A 105 -12.86 4.41 -13.94
C SER A 105 -14.35 4.19 -13.62
N SER A 106 -14.65 3.33 -12.64
CA SER A 106 -16.02 3.15 -12.12
C SER A 106 -16.45 4.19 -11.08
N GLY A 107 -15.58 5.17 -10.76
CA GLY A 107 -15.84 6.22 -9.78
C GLY A 107 -15.60 5.83 -8.32
N ARG A 108 -15.02 4.64 -8.05
CA ARG A 108 -14.68 4.20 -6.70
C ARG A 108 -13.35 4.79 -6.27
N ASP A 109 -13.29 5.24 -5.02
CA ASP A 109 -12.04 5.72 -4.44
C ASP A 109 -11.11 4.53 -4.12
N ILE A 110 -9.84 4.69 -4.48
CA ILE A 110 -8.80 3.68 -4.34
C ILE A 110 -7.66 4.29 -3.54
N LEU A 111 -7.24 3.57 -2.52
CA LEU A 111 -5.99 3.80 -1.81
C LEU A 111 -4.97 2.78 -2.25
N VAL A 112 -3.74 3.20 -2.52
CA VAL A 112 -2.65 2.31 -2.91
C VAL A 112 -1.49 2.53 -1.95
N LEU A 113 -1.12 1.49 -1.20
CA LEU A 113 0.08 1.46 -0.36
C LEU A 113 1.21 0.89 -1.20
N THR A 114 2.24 1.70 -1.45
CA THR A 114 3.39 1.36 -2.30
C THR A 114 4.71 1.66 -1.60
N GLY A 115 5.77 1.06 -2.11
CA GLY A 115 7.13 1.19 -1.60
C GLY A 115 7.71 -0.15 -1.18
N PRO A 116 8.87 -0.19 -0.55
CA PRO A 116 9.44 -1.42 -0.03
C PRO A 116 8.65 -1.93 1.18
N GLU A 117 8.68 -3.25 1.40
CA GLU A 117 8.32 -3.79 2.72
C GLU A 117 9.21 -3.14 3.79
N PRO A 118 8.68 -2.81 4.98
CA PRO A 118 9.51 -2.29 6.04
C PRO A 118 10.56 -3.32 6.46
N ASP A 119 11.80 -2.87 6.64
CA ASP A 119 12.89 -3.74 7.10
C ASP A 119 12.84 -3.95 8.63
N MET A 120 12.17 -3.05 9.35
CA MET A 120 12.05 -3.08 10.81
C MET A 120 10.71 -2.54 11.30
N ALA A 121 10.47 -2.66 12.60
CA ALA A 121 9.26 -2.15 13.28
C ALA A 121 7.93 -2.68 12.71
N TRP A 122 7.90 -3.91 12.21
CA TRP A 122 6.76 -4.53 11.52
C TRP A 122 5.44 -4.42 12.26
N HIS A 123 5.43 -4.71 13.57
CA HIS A 123 4.21 -4.60 14.37
C HIS A 123 3.70 -3.16 14.50
N ARG A 124 4.60 -2.17 14.52
CA ARG A 124 4.22 -0.75 14.51
C ARG A 124 3.62 -0.38 13.17
N PHE A 125 4.28 -0.75 12.08
CA PHE A 125 3.81 -0.49 10.72
C PHE A 125 2.41 -1.08 10.49
N ALA A 126 2.21 -2.37 10.80
CA ALA A 126 0.92 -3.04 10.63
C ALA A 126 -0.20 -2.36 11.43
N ARG A 127 0.07 -1.94 12.68
CA ARG A 127 -0.91 -1.20 13.48
C ARG A 127 -1.25 0.14 12.86
N LEU A 128 -0.25 0.90 12.41
CA LEU A 128 -0.47 2.21 11.77
C LEU A 128 -1.31 2.08 10.50
N ILE A 129 -1.01 1.10 9.64
CA ILE A 129 -1.82 0.84 8.44
C ILE A 129 -3.27 0.50 8.81
N SER A 130 -3.46 -0.34 9.83
CA SER A 130 -4.81 -0.71 10.30
C SER A 130 -5.57 0.51 10.83
N ASP A 131 -4.92 1.32 11.64
CA ASP A 131 -5.50 2.53 12.22
C ASP A 131 -5.85 3.56 11.14
N ILE A 132 -4.92 3.82 10.20
CA ILE A 132 -5.14 4.73 9.06
C ILE A 132 -6.28 4.22 8.17
N ALA A 133 -6.36 2.91 7.92
CA ALA A 133 -7.43 2.33 7.13
C ALA A 133 -8.80 2.52 7.78
N VAL A 134 -8.89 2.38 9.11
CA VAL A 134 -10.12 2.66 9.88
C VAL A 134 -10.48 4.15 9.82
N ASP A 135 -9.51 5.03 10.05
CA ASP A 135 -9.71 6.48 10.05
C ASP A 135 -10.17 7.00 8.67
N LEU A 136 -9.69 6.37 7.58
CA LEU A 136 -10.08 6.69 6.20
C LEU A 136 -11.36 5.96 5.73
N GLY A 137 -11.99 5.15 6.56
CA GLY A 137 -13.22 4.42 6.22
C GLY A 137 -13.03 3.32 5.17
N VAL A 138 -11.86 2.68 5.14
CA VAL A 138 -11.58 1.57 4.22
C VAL A 138 -12.55 0.41 4.44
N THR A 139 -13.22 0.00 3.37
CA THR A 139 -14.22 -1.08 3.42
C THR A 139 -13.66 -2.45 3.04
N LYS A 140 -12.58 -2.47 2.25
CA LYS A 140 -11.89 -3.69 1.83
C LYS A 140 -10.40 -3.43 1.73
N MET A 141 -9.61 -4.44 2.10
CA MET A 141 -8.17 -4.47 1.85
C MET A 141 -7.85 -5.64 0.93
N ILE A 142 -7.05 -5.40 -0.09
CA ILE A 142 -6.59 -6.40 -1.05
C ILE A 142 -5.06 -6.26 -1.14
N ALA A 143 -4.33 -7.33 -0.86
CA ALA A 143 -2.90 -7.36 -1.03
C ALA A 143 -2.54 -8.15 -2.30
N PHE A 144 -1.61 -7.63 -3.08
CA PHE A 144 -1.01 -8.33 -4.21
C PHE A 144 0.45 -8.61 -3.94
N GLY A 145 0.86 -9.82 -4.27
CA GLY A 145 2.24 -10.24 -4.17
C GLY A 145 2.54 -11.37 -5.14
N ALA A 146 3.82 -11.62 -5.35
CA ALA A 146 4.31 -12.73 -6.14
C ALA A 146 5.44 -13.41 -5.37
N TYR A 147 5.24 -14.63 -4.93
CA TYR A 147 6.31 -15.40 -4.28
C TYR A 147 7.08 -16.28 -5.29
N PRO A 148 8.35 -16.54 -5.06
CA PRO A 148 9.16 -17.38 -5.93
C PRO A 148 8.58 -18.80 -5.97
N PHE A 149 8.25 -19.28 -7.15
CA PHE A 149 7.76 -20.64 -7.37
C PHE A 149 8.47 -21.30 -8.54
N ALA A 150 8.90 -22.56 -8.36
CA ALA A 150 9.56 -23.32 -9.40
C ALA A 150 8.58 -23.73 -10.50
N ALA A 151 8.35 -22.86 -11.48
CA ALA A 151 7.51 -23.12 -12.63
C ALA A 151 8.25 -22.75 -13.93
N PRO A 152 8.06 -23.52 -15.04
CA PRO A 152 8.58 -23.13 -16.34
C PRO A 152 7.97 -21.82 -16.81
N HIS A 153 8.80 -20.90 -17.32
CA HIS A 153 8.34 -19.61 -17.88
C HIS A 153 7.35 -19.75 -19.05
N THR A 154 7.26 -20.93 -19.63
CA THR A 154 6.33 -21.25 -20.73
C THR A 154 4.90 -21.56 -20.26
N ARG A 155 4.69 -21.67 -18.95
CA ARG A 155 3.34 -21.92 -18.40
C ARG A 155 2.68 -20.61 -17.95
N THR A 156 1.37 -20.52 -18.13
CA THR A 156 0.58 -19.43 -17.58
C THR A 156 0.76 -19.37 -16.05
N PRO A 157 1.07 -18.20 -15.49
CA PRO A 157 1.15 -18.00 -14.04
C PRO A 157 -0.14 -18.44 -13.34
N ARG A 158 0.00 -19.07 -12.19
CA ARG A 158 -1.16 -19.43 -11.36
C ARG A 158 -1.41 -18.35 -10.33
N LEU A 159 -2.67 -18.04 -10.14
CA LEU A 159 -3.11 -17.18 -9.04
C LEU A 159 -3.59 -18.04 -7.88
N SER A 160 -3.21 -17.69 -6.68
CA SER A 160 -3.74 -18.23 -5.44
C SER A 160 -4.32 -17.10 -4.59
N CYS A 161 -5.25 -17.44 -3.71
CA CYS A 161 -5.86 -16.49 -2.79
C CYS A 161 -5.82 -17.05 -1.38
N SER A 162 -5.48 -16.19 -0.42
CA SER A 162 -5.61 -16.42 1.01
C SER A 162 -6.43 -15.30 1.64
N SER A 163 -7.16 -15.58 2.69
CA SER A 163 -7.93 -14.59 3.45
C SER A 163 -8.21 -15.12 4.86
N PRO A 164 -8.23 -14.28 5.87
CA PRO A 164 -8.75 -14.66 7.19
C PRO A 164 -10.28 -14.89 7.17
N SER A 165 -10.99 -14.43 6.13
CA SER A 165 -12.44 -14.59 5.98
C SER A 165 -12.78 -15.81 5.13
N THR A 166 -13.46 -16.78 5.72
CA THR A 166 -13.99 -17.97 5.00
C THR A 166 -15.04 -17.60 3.95
N ASP A 167 -15.83 -16.55 4.20
CA ASP A 167 -16.88 -16.08 3.29
C ASP A 167 -16.28 -15.46 2.03
N VAL A 168 -15.19 -14.70 2.17
CA VAL A 168 -14.43 -14.19 1.01
C VAL A 168 -13.91 -15.36 0.18
N LEU A 169 -13.30 -16.35 0.84
CA LEU A 169 -12.77 -17.53 0.14
C LEU A 169 -13.86 -18.38 -0.53
N ALA A 170 -15.08 -18.42 0.00
CA ALA A 170 -16.19 -19.14 -0.62
C ALA A 170 -16.60 -18.53 -1.98
N ASN A 171 -16.37 -17.24 -2.17
CA ASN A 171 -16.77 -16.50 -3.37
C ASN A 171 -15.66 -16.31 -4.41
N VAL A 172 -14.46 -16.86 -4.19
CA VAL A 172 -13.35 -16.78 -5.15
C VAL A 172 -12.97 -18.18 -5.65
N THR A 173 -12.62 -18.28 -6.93
CA THR A 173 -12.29 -19.55 -7.61
C THR A 173 -10.79 -19.78 -7.75
N PHE A 174 -9.96 -18.95 -7.13
CA PHE A 174 -8.51 -19.09 -7.18
C PHE A 174 -8.01 -20.31 -6.41
N ALA A 175 -6.83 -20.78 -6.76
CA ALA A 175 -6.18 -21.89 -6.08
C ALA A 175 -5.97 -21.60 -4.59
N ARG A 176 -6.09 -22.64 -3.77
CA ARG A 176 -5.81 -22.60 -2.33
C ARG A 176 -4.71 -23.58 -2.00
N SER A 177 -3.85 -23.21 -1.09
CA SER A 177 -2.73 -24.04 -0.65
C SER A 177 -2.77 -24.22 0.86
N SER A 178 -2.29 -25.36 1.33
CA SER A 178 -2.03 -25.60 2.76
C SER A 178 -0.52 -25.74 2.90
N VAL A 179 0.15 -24.63 3.13
CA VAL A 179 1.60 -24.54 3.23
C VAL A 179 1.98 -23.52 4.29
N ASP A 180 3.14 -23.72 4.91
CA ASP A 180 3.79 -22.73 5.74
C ASP A 180 4.81 -22.00 4.89
N VAL A 181 4.65 -20.69 4.75
CA VAL A 181 5.54 -19.85 3.96
C VAL A 181 5.95 -18.62 4.79
N PRO A 182 7.14 -18.06 4.54
CA PRO A 182 7.48 -16.75 5.09
C PRO A 182 6.41 -15.74 4.71
N ALA A 183 5.89 -15.00 5.68
CA ALA A 183 4.92 -13.95 5.42
C ALA A 183 5.62 -12.71 4.86
N GLY A 184 5.00 -12.08 3.86
CA GLY A 184 5.27 -10.69 3.52
C GLY A 184 4.42 -9.75 4.38
N MET A 185 4.64 -8.46 4.25
CA MET A 185 3.84 -7.43 4.92
C MET A 185 2.52 -7.14 4.17
N ALA A 186 2.34 -7.69 3.00
CA ALA A 186 1.15 -7.56 2.18
C ALA A 186 0.09 -8.62 2.50
#